data_6e78d0827f49f933756177d7f00a9ec2
#
_entry.id   6e78d0827f49f933756177d7f00a9ec2
#
_cell.length_a   1.000
_cell.length_b   1.000
_cell.length_c   1.000
_cell.angle_alpha   90.00
_cell.angle_beta   90.00
_cell.angle_gamma   90.00
#
_symmetry.space_group_name_H-M   'P 1'
#
loop_
_entity.id
_entity.type
_entity.pdbx_description
1 polymer ?
#
loop_
_entity_poly.entity_id
_entity_poly.type
_entity_poly.pdbx_seq_one_letter_code
_entity_poly.pdbx_strand_id
1 'polypeptide(L)'
;MLSNMEIKRIRSLKEKKFRDALGLFVVEGDKMVDEALSSGMEVVCLVRKDDVGEAVMSRISSLSTPPPSLAVVRMPSPSGMGLPGGTCLALDSVRDPGNLGTILRLSDWFGVDCVYASPDTVDVFNPKVIQASMGAIFRKRLIYCDLPQLCRSFAAASLPVYGTFLNGRDIYSSDLSKEGLIIMGNESDGISPAVEREITFRLTIPSFAAGPTAESLNVAVAAAITLSEFKRR
;
A
#
# COMPACT_ATOMS: atom_id res chain seq x y z
N MET A 1 31.84 -3.78 11.71
CA MET A 1 31.14 -4.58 12.77
C MET A 1 30.12 -3.67 13.45
N LEU A 2 28.85 -4.09 13.55
CA LEU A 2 27.80 -3.29 14.20
C LEU A 2 28.01 -3.25 15.72
N SER A 3 27.89 -2.09 16.33
CA SER A 3 27.85 -1.91 17.78
C SER A 3 26.54 -2.46 18.37
N ASN A 4 26.53 -2.79 19.66
CA ASN A 4 25.31 -3.21 20.34
C ASN A 4 24.19 -2.14 20.29
N MET A 5 24.54 -0.88 20.24
CA MET A 5 23.60 0.24 20.14
C MET A 5 22.93 0.27 18.75
N GLU A 6 23.70 0.07 17.67
CA GLU A 6 23.17 -0.02 16.30
C GLU A 6 22.27 -1.23 16.13
N ILE A 7 22.65 -2.39 16.64
CA ILE A 7 21.82 -3.60 16.66
C ILE A 7 20.47 -3.33 17.35
N LYS A 8 20.50 -2.69 18.55
CA LYS A 8 19.29 -2.32 19.28
C LYS A 8 18.42 -1.33 18.49
N ARG A 9 19.03 -0.33 17.86
CA ARG A 9 18.36 0.65 17.01
C ARG A 9 17.68 -0.01 15.81
N ILE A 10 18.39 -0.83 15.03
CA ILE A 10 17.81 -1.53 13.87
C ILE A 10 16.64 -2.43 14.31
N ARG A 11 16.83 -3.19 15.39
CA ARG A 11 15.78 -4.06 15.93
C ARG A 11 14.54 -3.29 16.35
N SER A 12 14.67 -2.10 16.90
CA SER A 12 13.52 -1.28 17.34
C SER A 12 12.63 -0.83 16.19
N LEU A 13 13.16 -0.75 14.95
CA LEU A 13 12.39 -0.35 13.76
C LEU A 13 11.29 -1.36 13.36
N LYS A 14 11.21 -2.52 14.01
CA LYS A 14 10.05 -3.42 13.92
C LYS A 14 8.77 -2.76 14.43
N GLU A 15 8.87 -1.86 15.40
CA GLU A 15 7.76 -1.16 16.01
C GLU A 15 7.53 0.22 15.37
N LYS A 16 6.26 0.54 15.03
CA LYS A 16 5.87 1.80 14.38
C LYS A 16 6.38 3.03 15.12
N LYS A 17 6.23 3.07 16.45
CA LYS A 17 6.64 4.24 17.27
C LYS A 17 8.12 4.62 17.09
N PHE A 18 9.00 3.64 16.88
CA PHE A 18 10.42 3.92 16.67
C PHE A 18 10.72 4.28 15.21
N ARG A 19 9.98 3.71 14.26
CA ARG A 19 10.06 4.14 12.85
C ARG A 19 9.69 5.61 12.72
N ASP A 20 8.55 6.00 13.31
CA ASP A 20 8.06 7.39 13.27
C ASP A 20 9.04 8.35 13.97
N ALA A 21 9.54 7.98 15.15
CA ALA A 21 10.47 8.81 15.91
C ALA A 21 11.84 9.01 15.23
N LEU A 22 12.30 8.00 14.49
CA LEU A 22 13.61 8.03 13.82
C LEU A 22 13.53 8.41 12.33
N GLY A 23 12.33 8.40 11.75
CA GLY A 23 12.13 8.60 10.32
C GLY A 23 12.79 7.51 9.47
N LEU A 24 12.86 6.27 9.97
CA LEU A 24 13.58 5.16 9.36
C LEU A 24 12.72 3.90 9.27
N PHE A 25 12.98 3.09 8.25
CA PHE A 25 12.41 1.75 8.12
C PHE A 25 13.45 0.75 7.62
N VAL A 26 13.13 -0.54 7.69
CA VAL A 26 14.03 -1.63 7.32
C VAL A 26 13.52 -2.34 6.10
N VAL A 27 14.42 -2.67 5.18
CA VAL A 27 14.17 -3.58 4.06
C VAL A 27 15.11 -4.78 4.17
N GLU A 28 14.62 -5.97 3.81
CA GLU A 28 15.31 -7.24 4.04
C GLU A 28 15.34 -8.10 2.78
N GLY A 29 16.51 -8.69 2.50
CA GLY A 29 16.79 -9.53 1.33
C GLY A 29 17.37 -8.75 0.16
N ASP A 30 18.26 -9.41 -0.61
CA ASP A 30 19.07 -8.78 -1.65
C ASP A 30 18.22 -8.00 -2.65
N LYS A 31 17.14 -8.61 -3.17
CA LYS A 31 16.26 -7.95 -4.13
C LYS A 31 15.69 -6.64 -3.59
N MET A 32 15.20 -6.62 -2.33
CA MET A 32 14.63 -5.42 -1.72
C MET A 32 15.68 -4.37 -1.40
N VAL A 33 16.89 -4.81 -1.05
CA VAL A 33 18.03 -3.93 -0.82
C VAL A 33 18.50 -3.29 -2.13
N ASP A 34 18.58 -4.05 -3.22
CA ASP A 34 18.95 -3.54 -4.54
C ASP A 34 17.92 -2.53 -5.07
N GLU A 35 16.62 -2.80 -4.87
CA GLU A 35 15.53 -1.86 -5.18
C GLU A 35 15.67 -0.56 -4.36
N ALA A 36 16.00 -0.66 -3.06
CA ALA A 36 16.21 0.52 -2.21
C ALA A 36 17.40 1.35 -2.69
N LEU A 37 18.53 0.71 -2.99
CA LEU A 37 19.73 1.38 -3.51
C LEU A 37 19.50 2.08 -4.85
N SER A 38 18.65 1.49 -5.70
CA SER A 38 18.31 2.02 -7.02
C SER A 38 17.21 3.08 -7.00
N SER A 39 16.47 3.23 -5.90
CA SER A 39 15.28 4.09 -5.80
C SER A 39 15.56 5.58 -5.66
N GLY A 40 16.79 5.96 -5.35
CA GLY A 40 17.16 7.32 -4.96
C GLY A 40 16.82 7.69 -3.52
N MET A 41 16.22 6.78 -2.73
CA MET A 41 16.03 6.99 -1.29
C MET A 41 17.36 6.90 -0.54
N GLU A 42 17.48 7.65 0.57
CA GLU A 42 18.67 7.61 1.42
C GLU A 42 18.77 6.28 2.16
N VAL A 43 19.73 5.45 1.78
CA VAL A 43 20.12 4.26 2.53
C VAL A 43 21.12 4.67 3.62
N VAL A 44 20.66 4.68 4.87
CA VAL A 44 21.43 5.13 6.05
C VAL A 44 22.43 4.07 6.50
N CYS A 45 22.09 2.80 6.35
CA CYS A 45 22.93 1.68 6.75
C CYS A 45 22.63 0.46 5.87
N LEU A 46 23.69 -0.19 5.40
CA LEU A 46 23.63 -1.47 4.70
C LEU A 46 24.34 -2.53 5.55
N VAL A 47 23.70 -3.65 5.78
CA VAL A 47 24.22 -4.77 6.55
C VAL A 47 24.20 -6.03 5.69
N ARG A 48 25.36 -6.68 5.53
CA ARG A 48 25.48 -7.98 4.85
C ARG A 48 25.73 -9.07 5.89
N LYS A 49 25.09 -10.22 5.72
CA LYS A 49 25.26 -11.36 6.63
C LYS A 49 26.70 -11.81 6.74
N ASP A 50 27.44 -11.76 5.64
CA ASP A 50 28.86 -12.15 5.57
C ASP A 50 29.75 -11.24 6.43
N ASP A 51 29.38 -9.95 6.61
CA ASP A 51 30.15 -8.99 7.40
C ASP A 51 29.87 -9.08 8.91
N VAL A 52 28.66 -9.48 9.29
CA VAL A 52 28.21 -9.43 10.70
C VAL A 52 27.98 -10.82 11.31
N GLY A 53 27.86 -11.84 10.49
CA GLY A 53 27.54 -13.20 10.88
C GLY A 53 26.05 -13.46 11.08
N GLU A 54 25.64 -14.72 11.00
CA GLU A 54 24.25 -15.16 11.07
C GLU A 54 23.59 -14.80 12.40
N ALA A 55 24.30 -14.92 13.53
CA ALA A 55 23.79 -14.60 14.86
C ALA A 55 23.38 -13.13 15.01
N VAL A 56 24.12 -12.19 14.41
CA VAL A 56 23.77 -10.76 14.42
C VAL A 56 22.61 -10.51 13.47
N MET A 57 22.64 -11.08 12.26
CA MET A 57 21.57 -10.93 11.28
C MET A 57 20.22 -11.43 11.83
N SER A 58 20.20 -12.58 12.50
CA SER A 58 18.99 -13.11 13.18
C SER A 58 18.41 -12.17 14.24
N ARG A 59 19.26 -11.41 14.93
CA ARG A 59 18.81 -10.48 15.98
C ARG A 59 18.13 -9.23 15.40
N ILE A 60 18.55 -8.77 14.23
CA ILE A 60 18.06 -7.55 13.60
C ILE A 60 16.94 -7.80 12.58
N SER A 61 16.89 -8.98 11.97
CA SER A 61 15.88 -9.37 10.98
C SER A 61 14.50 -9.61 11.58
N SER A 62 13.45 -9.30 10.82
CA SER A 62 12.05 -9.64 11.11
C SER A 62 11.64 -10.98 10.51
N LEU A 63 12.47 -11.53 9.61
CA LEU A 63 12.20 -12.80 8.93
C LEU A 63 12.58 -13.98 9.82
N SER A 64 11.89 -15.11 9.64
CA SER A 64 12.19 -16.37 10.34
C SER A 64 13.56 -16.93 9.94
N THR A 65 13.93 -16.78 8.68
CA THR A 65 15.27 -17.11 8.18
C THR A 65 16.05 -15.82 7.93
N PRO A 66 17.24 -15.66 8.54
CA PRO A 66 18.03 -14.47 8.38
C PRO A 66 18.37 -14.20 6.90
N PRO A 67 18.06 -13.01 6.37
CA PRO A 67 18.34 -12.69 4.98
C PRO A 67 19.84 -12.48 4.74
N PRO A 68 20.30 -12.58 3.48
CA PRO A 68 21.71 -12.30 3.14
C PRO A 68 22.07 -10.82 3.32
N SER A 69 21.11 -9.92 3.16
CA SER A 69 21.31 -8.47 3.35
C SER A 69 20.09 -7.79 3.98
N LEU A 70 20.36 -6.64 4.58
CA LEU A 70 19.36 -5.76 5.20
C LEU A 70 19.81 -4.31 5.01
N ALA A 71 18.87 -3.41 4.69
CA ALA A 71 19.15 -1.98 4.65
C ALA A 71 18.22 -1.20 5.57
N VAL A 72 18.74 -0.15 6.19
CA VAL A 72 17.97 0.88 6.90
C VAL A 72 17.82 2.06 5.97
N VAL A 73 16.59 2.45 5.68
CA VAL A 73 16.24 3.46 4.69
C VAL A 73 15.51 4.61 5.38
N ARG A 74 15.77 5.85 4.96
CA ARG A 74 15.05 7.02 5.45
C ARG A 74 13.65 7.10 4.83
N MET A 75 12.66 7.36 5.66
CA MET A 75 11.31 7.63 5.19
C MET A 75 11.28 8.90 4.34
N PRO A 76 10.53 8.92 3.24
CA PRO A 76 10.36 10.14 2.45
C PRO A 76 9.62 11.20 3.26
N SER A 77 10.01 12.46 3.07
CA SER A 77 9.27 13.58 3.67
C SER A 77 7.85 13.67 3.11
N PRO A 78 6.86 14.04 3.93
CA PRO A 78 5.53 14.35 3.43
C PRO A 78 5.62 15.48 2.40
N SER A 79 5.22 15.24 1.18
CA SER A 79 5.14 16.26 0.13
C SER A 79 3.68 16.63 -0.10
N GLY A 80 3.44 17.89 -0.45
CA GLY A 80 2.10 18.45 -0.61
C GLY A 80 1.21 17.65 -1.57
N MET A 81 -0.10 17.67 -1.32
CA MET A 81 -1.12 17.07 -2.17
C MET A 81 -1.54 18.06 -3.26
N GLY A 82 -1.13 17.83 -4.52
CA GLY A 82 -1.92 18.23 -5.67
C GLY A 82 -2.85 17.08 -6.03
N LEU A 83 -4.02 17.34 -6.61
CA LEU A 83 -4.80 16.29 -7.24
C LEU A 83 -4.04 15.84 -8.49
N PRO A 84 -3.58 14.58 -8.57
CA PRO A 84 -2.95 14.07 -9.77
C PRO A 84 -3.98 13.92 -10.89
N GLY A 85 -3.58 14.15 -12.11
CA GLY A 85 -4.34 13.73 -13.29
C GLY A 85 -4.17 12.23 -13.51
N GLY A 86 -5.27 11.50 -13.72
CA GLY A 86 -5.25 10.07 -13.97
C GLY A 86 -5.95 9.23 -12.91
N THR A 87 -5.67 7.93 -12.88
CA THR A 87 -6.33 6.98 -11.96
C THR A 87 -5.67 7.00 -10.59
N CYS A 88 -6.46 7.31 -9.55
CA CYS A 88 -6.05 7.24 -8.16
C CYS A 88 -6.79 6.13 -7.41
N LEU A 89 -6.15 5.59 -6.39
CA LEU A 89 -6.75 4.56 -5.52
C LEU A 89 -6.81 5.07 -4.08
N ALA A 90 -7.91 4.85 -3.39
CA ALA A 90 -8.04 5.13 -1.96
C ALA A 90 -8.43 3.86 -1.20
N LEU A 91 -7.81 3.67 -0.05
CA LEU A 91 -7.96 2.49 0.81
C LEU A 91 -8.61 2.93 2.12
N ASP A 92 -9.85 2.50 2.31
CA ASP A 92 -10.62 2.80 3.52
C ASP A 92 -10.48 1.65 4.52
N SER A 93 -9.65 1.87 5.54
CA SER A 93 -9.44 0.92 6.67
C SER A 93 -8.89 -0.46 6.26
N VAL A 94 -8.03 -0.53 5.26
CA VAL A 94 -7.35 -1.78 4.88
C VAL A 94 -6.32 -2.12 5.96
N ARG A 95 -6.59 -3.17 6.76
CA ARG A 95 -5.81 -3.50 7.97
C ARG A 95 -4.80 -4.60 7.78
N ASP A 96 -5.01 -5.51 6.82
CA ASP A 96 -4.06 -6.59 6.56
C ASP A 96 -2.82 -6.08 5.82
N PRO A 97 -1.61 -6.29 6.36
CA PRO A 97 -0.37 -5.82 5.74
C PRO A 97 -0.04 -6.53 4.42
N GLY A 98 -0.47 -7.78 4.25
CA GLY A 98 -0.29 -8.52 3.00
C GLY A 98 -1.13 -7.92 1.88
N ASN A 99 -2.39 -7.57 2.19
CA ASN A 99 -3.28 -6.89 1.26
C ASN A 99 -2.74 -5.52 0.85
N LEU A 100 -2.33 -4.68 1.82
CA LEU A 100 -1.76 -3.37 1.49
C LEU A 100 -0.52 -3.49 0.59
N GLY A 101 0.42 -4.38 0.93
CA GLY A 101 1.61 -4.59 0.11
C GLY A 101 1.29 -5.08 -1.31
N THR A 102 0.32 -5.99 -1.44
CA THR A 102 -0.16 -6.49 -2.73
C THR A 102 -0.84 -5.36 -3.53
N ILE A 103 -1.65 -4.53 -2.90
CA ILE A 103 -2.31 -3.39 -3.57
C ILE A 103 -1.27 -2.36 -4.05
N LEU A 104 -0.23 -2.08 -3.29
CA LEU A 104 0.87 -1.22 -3.75
C LEU A 104 1.55 -1.80 -5.00
N ARG A 105 1.79 -3.11 -5.02
CA ARG A 105 2.36 -3.80 -6.18
C ARG A 105 1.43 -3.72 -7.40
N LEU A 106 0.12 -3.90 -7.21
CA LEU A 106 -0.87 -3.72 -8.27
C LEU A 106 -0.91 -2.27 -8.77
N SER A 107 -0.84 -1.30 -7.85
CA SER A 107 -0.81 0.12 -8.19
C SER A 107 0.41 0.48 -9.04
N ASP A 108 1.56 -0.15 -8.76
CA ASP A 108 2.77 -0.02 -9.57
C ASP A 108 2.56 -0.64 -10.95
N TRP A 109 2.05 -1.86 -11.01
CA TRP A 109 1.83 -2.61 -12.25
C TRP A 109 0.84 -1.92 -13.20
N PHE A 110 -0.27 -1.41 -12.67
CA PHE A 110 -1.31 -0.76 -13.45
C PHE A 110 -1.10 0.75 -13.63
N GLY A 111 0.03 1.30 -13.21
CA GLY A 111 0.33 2.74 -13.37
C GLY A 111 -0.70 3.63 -12.66
N VAL A 112 -1.08 3.30 -11.42
CA VAL A 112 -1.89 4.17 -10.57
C VAL A 112 -1.05 5.38 -10.18
N ASP A 113 -1.58 6.59 -10.30
CA ASP A 113 -0.82 7.82 -10.09
C ASP A 113 -0.52 8.08 -8.61
N CYS A 114 -1.52 7.87 -7.75
CA CYS A 114 -1.37 8.02 -6.31
C CYS A 114 -2.25 7.01 -5.56
N VAL A 115 -1.74 6.53 -4.43
CA VAL A 115 -2.49 5.70 -3.48
C VAL A 115 -2.73 6.53 -2.22
N TYR A 116 -3.99 6.69 -1.84
CA TYR A 116 -4.42 7.34 -0.61
C TYR A 116 -4.89 6.28 0.38
N ALA A 117 -4.84 6.59 1.66
CA ALA A 117 -5.32 5.69 2.70
C ALA A 117 -5.92 6.48 3.87
N SER A 118 -6.94 5.92 4.49
CA SER A 118 -7.46 6.42 5.77
C SER A 118 -6.40 6.24 6.87
N PRO A 119 -6.43 7.08 7.94
CA PRO A 119 -5.44 7.03 9.01
C PRO A 119 -5.37 5.69 9.77
N ASP A 120 -6.44 4.90 9.76
CA ASP A 120 -6.55 3.59 10.39
C ASP A 120 -6.16 2.42 9.46
N THR A 121 -5.82 2.69 8.20
CA THR A 121 -5.15 1.72 7.32
C THR A 121 -3.78 1.37 7.90
N VAL A 122 -3.38 0.09 7.75
CA VAL A 122 -2.10 -0.42 8.26
C VAL A 122 -0.92 0.43 7.77
N ASP A 123 0.08 0.61 8.63
CA ASP A 123 1.27 1.40 8.33
C ASP A 123 2.04 0.85 7.12
N VAL A 124 2.26 1.69 6.12
CA VAL A 124 2.94 1.34 4.86
C VAL A 124 4.38 0.87 5.08
N PHE A 125 5.05 1.36 6.15
CA PHE A 125 6.41 0.94 6.53
C PHE A 125 6.43 -0.25 7.51
N ASN A 126 5.28 -0.91 7.74
CA ASN A 126 5.25 -2.19 8.43
C ASN A 126 6.12 -3.21 7.66
N PRO A 127 7.01 -3.99 8.33
CA PRO A 127 7.89 -4.96 7.66
C PRO A 127 7.17 -5.93 6.74
N LYS A 128 5.94 -6.36 7.10
CA LYS A 128 5.13 -7.26 6.26
C LYS A 128 4.60 -6.57 5.01
N VAL A 129 4.23 -5.28 5.09
CA VAL A 129 3.83 -4.48 3.91
C VAL A 129 4.99 -4.32 2.96
N ILE A 130 6.15 -3.94 3.48
CA ILE A 130 7.38 -3.77 2.70
C ILE A 130 7.70 -5.06 1.93
N GLN A 131 7.70 -6.20 2.64
CA GLN A 131 7.98 -7.50 2.02
C GLN A 131 6.95 -7.86 0.94
N ALA A 132 5.66 -7.68 1.20
CA ALA A 132 4.59 -7.99 0.25
C ALA A 132 4.57 -7.06 -0.97
N SER A 133 5.08 -5.83 -0.84
CA SER A 133 5.12 -4.85 -1.93
C SER A 133 6.13 -5.20 -3.03
N MET A 134 7.10 -6.07 -2.76
CA MET A 134 8.12 -6.53 -3.71
C MET A 134 8.82 -5.37 -4.43
N GLY A 135 9.14 -4.29 -3.70
CA GLY A 135 9.82 -3.10 -4.22
C GLY A 135 8.88 -1.98 -4.71
N ALA A 136 7.58 -2.21 -4.83
CA ALA A 136 6.63 -1.17 -5.24
C ALA A 136 6.59 0.03 -4.28
N ILE A 137 6.91 -0.19 -3.00
CA ILE A 137 7.00 0.88 -1.99
C ILE A 137 8.00 1.99 -2.36
N PHE A 138 9.01 1.69 -3.17
CA PHE A 138 10.00 2.67 -3.63
C PHE A 138 9.54 3.49 -4.83
N ARG A 139 8.49 3.03 -5.55
CA ARG A 139 7.98 3.66 -6.77
C ARG A 139 6.60 4.25 -6.59
N LYS A 140 5.82 3.75 -5.61
CA LYS A 140 4.45 4.20 -5.36
C LYS A 140 4.37 4.95 -4.05
N ARG A 141 3.77 6.13 -4.14
CA ARG A 141 3.51 6.97 -2.98
C ARG A 141 2.17 6.60 -2.37
N LEU A 142 2.16 6.36 -1.05
CA LEU A 142 0.94 6.24 -0.26
C LEU A 142 0.82 7.45 0.67
N ILE A 143 -0.34 8.09 0.65
CA ILE A 143 -0.63 9.30 1.44
C ILE A 143 -1.80 9.01 2.38
N TYR A 144 -1.56 9.12 3.69
CA TYR A 144 -2.62 9.06 4.68
C TYR A 144 -3.36 10.38 4.75
N CYS A 145 -4.69 10.35 4.65
CA CYS A 145 -5.52 11.57 4.65
C CYS A 145 -6.96 11.29 5.08
N ASP A 146 -7.72 12.36 5.30
CA ASP A 146 -9.18 12.30 5.45
C ASP A 146 -9.83 11.96 4.09
N LEU A 147 -10.33 10.72 3.95
CA LEU A 147 -10.89 10.24 2.69
C LEU A 147 -12.18 10.96 2.29
N PRO A 148 -13.15 11.25 3.18
CA PRO A 148 -14.29 12.11 2.85
C PRO A 148 -13.88 13.45 2.25
N GLN A 149 -12.91 14.13 2.84
CA GLN A 149 -12.39 15.40 2.32
C GLN A 149 -11.72 15.22 0.94
N LEU A 150 -10.95 14.15 0.75
CA LEU A 150 -10.35 13.80 -0.53
C LEU A 150 -11.43 13.59 -1.61
N CYS A 151 -12.47 12.82 -1.31
CA CYS A 151 -13.57 12.58 -2.26
C CYS A 151 -14.24 13.89 -2.69
N ARG A 152 -14.52 14.79 -1.75
CA ARG A 152 -15.06 16.13 -2.06
C ARG A 152 -14.12 16.94 -2.96
N SER A 153 -12.81 16.83 -2.77
CA SER A 153 -11.83 17.53 -3.61
C SER A 153 -11.84 17.00 -5.04
N PHE A 154 -11.99 15.68 -5.25
CA PHE A 154 -12.17 15.11 -6.58
C PHE A 154 -13.47 15.56 -7.23
N ALA A 155 -14.58 15.50 -6.49
CA ALA A 155 -15.89 15.97 -6.99
C ALA A 155 -15.87 17.45 -7.36
N ALA A 156 -15.24 18.32 -6.56
CA ALA A 156 -15.08 19.74 -6.86
C ALA A 156 -14.24 19.99 -8.13
N ALA A 157 -13.32 19.09 -8.45
CA ALA A 157 -12.54 19.10 -9.70
C ALA A 157 -13.28 18.44 -10.87
N SER A 158 -14.56 18.06 -10.71
CA SER A 158 -15.36 17.32 -11.69
C SER A 158 -14.77 15.95 -12.06
N LEU A 159 -13.99 15.36 -11.17
CA LEU A 159 -13.43 14.02 -11.32
C LEU A 159 -14.34 12.99 -10.62
N PRO A 160 -14.63 11.85 -11.26
CA PRO A 160 -15.51 10.84 -10.68
C PRO A 160 -14.87 10.14 -9.47
N VAL A 161 -15.72 9.81 -8.50
CA VAL A 161 -15.38 9.00 -7.32
C VAL A 161 -16.14 7.69 -7.40
N TYR A 162 -15.42 6.60 -7.61
CA TYR A 162 -15.94 5.25 -7.73
C TYR A 162 -15.74 4.50 -6.40
N GLY A 163 -16.77 3.82 -5.92
CA GLY A 163 -16.65 2.91 -4.78
C GLY A 163 -16.98 1.48 -5.18
N THR A 164 -16.24 0.52 -4.64
CA THR A 164 -16.47 -0.92 -4.87
C THR A 164 -17.39 -1.49 -3.79
N PHE A 165 -18.48 -2.09 -4.21
CA PHE A 165 -19.54 -2.63 -3.33
C PHE A 165 -19.96 -4.02 -3.79
N LEU A 166 -20.63 -4.75 -2.89
CA LEU A 166 -21.31 -6.02 -3.26
C LEU A 166 -22.56 -5.78 -4.10
N ASN A 167 -23.17 -4.59 -3.99
CA ASN A 167 -24.33 -4.14 -4.75
C ASN A 167 -24.01 -2.81 -5.44
N GLY A 168 -23.93 -2.82 -6.75
CA GLY A 168 -23.60 -1.65 -7.56
C GLY A 168 -23.90 -1.93 -9.03
N ARG A 169 -23.45 -1.04 -9.89
CA ARG A 169 -23.46 -1.30 -11.34
C ARG A 169 -22.34 -2.28 -11.68
N ASP A 170 -22.62 -3.20 -12.58
CA ASP A 170 -21.63 -4.13 -13.10
C ASP A 170 -20.44 -3.36 -13.72
N ILE A 171 -19.25 -3.60 -13.18
CA ILE A 171 -18.01 -2.94 -13.61
C ILE A 171 -17.73 -3.18 -15.11
N TYR A 172 -18.09 -4.34 -15.63
CA TYR A 172 -17.80 -4.71 -17.02
C TYR A 172 -18.68 -4.00 -18.06
N SER A 173 -19.87 -3.52 -17.63
CA SER A 173 -20.82 -2.77 -18.46
C SER A 173 -20.87 -1.27 -18.15
N SER A 174 -20.13 -0.81 -17.12
CA SER A 174 -20.09 0.59 -16.72
C SER A 174 -19.17 1.41 -17.63
N ASP A 175 -19.50 2.68 -17.83
CA ASP A 175 -18.61 3.65 -18.45
C ASP A 175 -17.59 4.15 -17.40
N LEU A 176 -16.33 3.79 -17.58
CA LEU A 176 -15.26 4.05 -16.62
C LEU A 176 -14.31 5.12 -17.18
N SER A 177 -14.11 6.18 -16.41
CA SER A 177 -13.13 7.23 -16.75
C SER A 177 -11.71 6.77 -16.45
N LYS A 178 -10.76 7.17 -17.31
CA LYS A 178 -9.32 6.98 -17.06
C LYS A 178 -8.77 7.87 -15.94
N GLU A 179 -9.54 8.87 -15.54
CA GLU A 179 -9.22 9.81 -14.46
C GLU A 179 -10.26 9.68 -13.36
N GLY A 180 -9.83 9.81 -12.11
CA GLY A 180 -10.72 9.77 -10.95
C GLY A 180 -10.16 8.95 -9.79
N LEU A 181 -10.99 8.80 -8.77
CA LEU A 181 -10.67 8.13 -7.53
C LEU A 181 -11.46 6.82 -7.41
N ILE A 182 -10.76 5.73 -7.17
CA ILE A 182 -11.35 4.41 -6.91
C ILE A 182 -11.18 4.11 -5.42
N ILE A 183 -12.27 3.81 -4.73
CA ILE A 183 -12.28 3.49 -3.30
C ILE A 183 -12.40 1.98 -3.11
N MET A 184 -11.47 1.40 -2.36
CA MET A 184 -11.51 0.02 -1.86
C MET A 184 -11.78 0.06 -0.37
N GLY A 185 -12.77 -0.70 0.10
CA GLY A 185 -13.14 -0.76 1.50
C GLY A 185 -12.37 -1.81 2.31
N ASN A 186 -12.64 -1.83 3.61
CA ASN A 186 -12.20 -2.86 4.54
C ASN A 186 -12.75 -4.24 4.17
N GLU A 187 -12.02 -5.31 4.51
CA GLU A 187 -12.36 -6.68 4.18
C GLU A 187 -13.66 -7.16 4.84
N SER A 188 -13.98 -6.65 6.04
CA SER A 188 -15.16 -7.05 6.82
C SER A 188 -16.28 -6.03 6.74
N ASP A 189 -15.94 -4.75 6.87
CA ASP A 189 -16.91 -3.65 7.04
C ASP A 189 -17.23 -2.92 5.73
N GLY A 190 -16.44 -3.18 4.67
CA GLY A 190 -16.57 -2.48 3.40
C GLY A 190 -16.10 -1.02 3.48
N ILE A 191 -16.69 -0.16 2.69
CA ILE A 191 -16.45 1.29 2.69
C ILE A 191 -17.23 1.92 3.83
N SER A 192 -16.57 2.78 4.61
CA SER A 192 -17.18 3.45 5.76
C SER A 192 -18.33 4.38 5.35
N PRO A 193 -19.38 4.54 6.17
CA PRO A 193 -20.52 5.39 5.84
C PRO A 193 -20.16 6.86 5.57
N ALA A 194 -19.07 7.34 6.14
CA ALA A 194 -18.57 8.69 5.91
C ALA A 194 -18.01 8.86 4.49
N VAL A 195 -17.27 7.88 3.99
CA VAL A 195 -16.72 7.84 2.63
C VAL A 195 -17.83 7.51 1.63
N GLU A 196 -18.71 6.56 1.94
CA GLU A 196 -19.81 6.12 1.05
C GLU A 196 -20.71 7.27 0.59
N ARG A 197 -21.00 8.25 1.46
CA ARG A 197 -21.82 9.44 1.12
C ARG A 197 -21.20 10.34 0.04
N GLU A 198 -19.91 10.27 -0.14
CA GLU A 198 -19.16 11.09 -1.11
C GLU A 198 -18.92 10.35 -2.44
N ILE A 199 -19.38 9.10 -2.57
CA ILE A 199 -19.18 8.28 -3.78
C ILE A 199 -20.18 8.67 -4.86
N THR A 200 -19.66 8.94 -6.06
CA THR A 200 -20.47 9.28 -7.23
C THR A 200 -21.01 8.03 -7.94
N PHE A 201 -20.18 7.00 -8.07
CA PHE A 201 -20.54 5.77 -8.79
C PHE A 201 -20.26 4.53 -7.94
N ARG A 202 -21.27 3.73 -7.74
CA ARG A 202 -21.17 2.44 -7.04
C ARG A 202 -20.94 1.33 -8.07
N LEU A 203 -19.83 0.64 -7.96
CA LEU A 203 -19.44 -0.45 -8.85
C LEU A 203 -19.49 -1.78 -8.11
N THR A 204 -19.78 -2.85 -8.83
CA THR A 204 -19.69 -4.23 -8.33
C THR A 204 -18.93 -5.11 -9.32
N ILE A 205 -18.16 -6.06 -8.80
CA ILE A 205 -17.65 -7.19 -9.55
C ILE A 205 -18.71 -8.29 -9.42
N PRO A 206 -19.45 -8.64 -10.48
CA PRO A 206 -20.52 -9.62 -10.37
C PRO A 206 -19.98 -11.01 -10.06
N SER A 207 -20.72 -11.76 -9.23
CA SER A 207 -20.50 -13.21 -9.10
C SER A 207 -21.14 -13.93 -10.26
N PHE A 208 -20.41 -14.87 -10.87
CA PHE A 208 -20.89 -15.75 -11.91
C PHE A 208 -21.24 -17.16 -11.39
N ALA A 209 -21.25 -17.35 -10.07
CA ALA A 209 -21.61 -18.62 -9.46
C ALA A 209 -23.12 -18.90 -9.61
N ALA A 210 -23.47 -20.12 -10.03
CA ALA A 210 -24.86 -20.55 -10.14
C ALA A 210 -25.49 -20.98 -8.81
N GLY A 211 -24.74 -20.95 -7.70
CA GLY A 211 -25.18 -21.39 -6.37
C GLY A 211 -24.48 -20.61 -5.26
N PRO A 212 -24.57 -21.09 -4.00
CA PRO A 212 -23.91 -20.46 -2.86
C PRO A 212 -22.41 -20.26 -3.13
N THR A 213 -21.90 -19.07 -2.83
CA THR A 213 -20.49 -18.69 -3.04
C THR A 213 -19.99 -17.89 -1.85
N ALA A 214 -18.72 -17.50 -1.87
CA ALA A 214 -18.14 -16.59 -0.88
C ALA A 214 -18.89 -15.24 -0.88
N GLU A 215 -19.05 -14.64 0.29
CA GLU A 215 -19.77 -13.37 0.46
C GLU A 215 -19.04 -12.21 -0.25
N SER A 216 -17.70 -12.25 -0.29
CA SER A 216 -16.88 -11.19 -0.91
C SER A 216 -15.58 -11.75 -1.46
N LEU A 217 -14.92 -10.98 -2.30
CA LEU A 217 -13.55 -11.21 -2.74
C LEU A 217 -12.56 -10.58 -1.74
N ASN A 218 -11.36 -11.15 -1.63
CA ASN A 218 -10.25 -10.49 -0.96
C ASN A 218 -10.01 -9.11 -1.59
N VAL A 219 -9.75 -8.08 -0.77
CA VAL A 219 -9.65 -6.70 -1.22
C VAL A 219 -8.54 -6.48 -2.26
N ALA A 220 -7.40 -7.17 -2.16
CA ALA A 220 -6.33 -7.06 -3.15
C ALA A 220 -6.73 -7.73 -4.48
N VAL A 221 -7.48 -8.83 -4.44
CA VAL A 221 -8.04 -9.47 -5.64
C VAL A 221 -9.08 -8.56 -6.30
N ALA A 222 -9.99 -7.98 -5.52
CA ALA A 222 -10.97 -7.03 -6.02
C ALA A 222 -10.28 -5.79 -6.64
N ALA A 223 -9.23 -5.28 -6.00
CA ALA A 223 -8.43 -4.18 -6.54
C ALA A 223 -7.75 -4.55 -7.88
N ALA A 224 -7.23 -5.77 -8.03
CA ALA A 224 -6.62 -6.23 -9.28
C ALA A 224 -7.63 -6.25 -10.43
N ILE A 225 -8.82 -6.82 -10.19
CA ILE A 225 -9.90 -6.88 -11.19
C ILE A 225 -10.35 -5.46 -11.56
N THR A 226 -10.59 -4.62 -10.57
CA THR A 226 -11.03 -3.24 -10.77
C THR A 226 -10.01 -2.44 -11.58
N LEU A 227 -8.74 -2.43 -11.16
CA LEU A 227 -7.68 -1.72 -11.88
C LEU A 227 -7.48 -2.25 -13.29
N SER A 228 -7.54 -3.56 -13.49
CA SER A 228 -7.47 -4.18 -14.83
C SER A 228 -8.57 -3.66 -15.73
N GLU A 229 -9.80 -3.57 -15.24
CA GLU A 229 -10.94 -3.10 -16.06
C GLU A 229 -10.83 -1.61 -16.37
N PHE A 230 -10.41 -0.76 -15.43
CA PHE A 230 -10.16 0.66 -15.67
C PHE A 230 -9.05 0.93 -16.69
N LYS A 231 -8.01 0.09 -16.73
CA LYS A 231 -6.87 0.26 -17.64
C LYS A 231 -7.06 -0.41 -19.00
N ARG A 232 -8.00 -1.35 -19.11
CA ARG A 232 -8.31 -2.05 -20.35
C ARG A 232 -9.03 -1.16 -21.38
N ARG A 233 -9.72 -0.12 -20.94
CA ARG A 233 -10.58 0.78 -21.74
C ARG A 233 -9.90 2.04 -22.26
#